data_b9cf07a69100613143a3d527fb41d741
#
_entry.id   b9cf07a69100613143a3d527fb41d741
#
_cell.length_a   1.000
_cell.length_b   1.000
_cell.length_c   1.000
_cell.angle_alpha   90.00
_cell.angle_beta   90.00
_cell.angle_gamma   90.00
#
_symmetry.space_group_name_H-M   'P 1'
#
loop_
_entity.id
_entity.type
_entity.pdbx_description
1 polymer ?
#
loop_
_entity_poly.entity_id
_entity_poly.type
_entity_poly.pdbx_seq_one_letter_code
_entity_poly.pdbx_strand_id
1 'polypeptide(L)'
;MKKKLLKTKYSNIILNYLEGDKYVGELIASTGQYEPYESELLLKNIKAGDIVIDVGANIGYYTLLFAKKVGENGKVYSFEPDPISFAILEKNIQDNKFSNVEAFNIALSYKQEHLSLFISTENLGDHRLYDDHKIKRKKTKVVATTLDLFFTGKEFKKNKISLIKIDTQGYEPFIIKGAKELIKNQKPTLFFEYWVYGYRQSSDGSLLN
;
A
#
# COMPACT_ATOMS: atom_id res chain seq x y z
N MET A 1 -2.06 -10.90 -18.27
CA MET A 1 -1.04 -10.64 -17.23
C MET A 1 0.33 -10.98 -17.79
N LYS A 2 1.31 -10.10 -17.62
CA LYS A 2 2.72 -10.32 -17.98
C LYS A 2 3.51 -10.57 -16.70
N LYS A 3 4.70 -11.19 -16.85
CA LYS A 3 5.60 -11.51 -15.73
C LYS A 3 7.02 -11.12 -16.12
N LYS A 4 7.74 -10.49 -15.21
CA LYS A 4 9.14 -10.13 -15.41
C LYS A 4 9.96 -10.38 -14.14
N LEU A 5 11.16 -10.93 -14.30
CA LEU A 5 12.17 -10.92 -13.24
C LEU A 5 12.83 -9.55 -13.25
N LEU A 6 12.63 -8.79 -12.20
CA LEU A 6 13.26 -7.50 -11.99
C LEU A 6 14.57 -7.69 -11.23
N LYS A 7 15.66 -7.20 -11.81
CA LYS A 7 16.92 -6.99 -11.11
C LYS A 7 16.95 -5.55 -10.63
N THR A 8 16.43 -5.32 -9.44
CA THR A 8 16.49 -3.98 -8.84
C THR A 8 17.83 -3.77 -8.14
N LYS A 9 18.20 -2.53 -7.87
CA LYS A 9 19.34 -2.16 -7.02
C LYS A 9 19.30 -2.86 -5.64
N TYR A 10 18.11 -3.19 -5.17
CA TYR A 10 17.86 -3.68 -3.81
C TYR A 10 17.63 -5.18 -3.74
N SER A 11 17.12 -5.79 -4.80
CA SER A 11 16.75 -7.21 -4.82
C SER A 11 16.39 -7.71 -6.21
N ASN A 12 16.48 -9.03 -6.39
CA ASN A 12 15.84 -9.71 -7.51
C ASN A 12 14.42 -10.09 -7.06
N ILE A 13 13.41 -9.57 -7.73
CA ILE A 13 12.00 -9.90 -7.50
C ILE A 13 11.31 -10.27 -8.81
N ILE A 14 10.33 -11.16 -8.71
CA ILE A 14 9.44 -11.47 -9.82
C ILE A 14 8.23 -10.56 -9.71
N LEU A 15 7.92 -9.83 -10.77
CA LEU A 15 6.75 -8.96 -10.83
C LEU A 15 5.80 -9.41 -11.94
N ASN A 16 4.57 -9.75 -11.57
CA ASN A 16 3.45 -9.88 -12.47
C ASN A 16 2.75 -8.52 -12.57
N TYR A 17 2.28 -8.17 -13.75
CA TYR A 17 1.60 -6.90 -14.01
C TYR A 17 0.62 -7.04 -15.17
N LEU A 18 -0.30 -6.09 -15.32
CA LEU A 18 -1.19 -6.04 -16.47
C LEU A 18 -0.51 -5.36 -17.64
N GLU A 19 -0.71 -5.93 -18.84
CA GLU A 19 -0.37 -5.27 -20.09
C GLU A 19 -1.28 -4.05 -20.28
N GLY A 20 -0.71 -2.92 -20.66
CA GLY A 20 -1.41 -1.65 -20.78
C GLY A 20 -1.39 -0.79 -19.51
N ASP A 21 -0.91 -1.31 -18.38
CA ASP A 21 -0.65 -0.51 -17.17
C ASP A 21 0.69 0.22 -17.32
N LYS A 22 0.64 1.33 -18.04
CA LYS A 22 1.83 2.10 -18.41
C LYS A 22 2.50 2.81 -17.25
N TYR A 23 1.72 3.19 -16.25
CA TYR A 23 2.16 4.08 -15.16
C TYR A 23 2.80 3.33 -13.98
N VAL A 24 2.41 2.09 -13.76
CA VAL A 24 2.97 1.25 -12.69
C VAL A 24 3.66 0.02 -13.27
N GLY A 25 2.91 -0.95 -13.77
CA GLY A 25 3.45 -2.25 -14.15
C GLY A 25 4.45 -2.20 -15.30
N GLU A 26 4.15 -1.54 -16.42
CA GLU A 26 5.07 -1.43 -17.56
C GLU A 26 6.25 -0.51 -17.25
N LEU A 27 6.05 0.55 -16.48
CA LEU A 27 7.13 1.43 -16.04
C LEU A 27 8.15 0.64 -15.20
N ILE A 28 7.70 -0.07 -14.18
CA ILE A 28 8.56 -0.90 -13.34
C ILE A 28 9.24 -1.99 -14.18
N ALA A 29 8.48 -2.64 -15.06
CA ALA A 29 9.03 -3.69 -15.92
C ALA A 29 10.09 -3.18 -16.89
N SER A 30 10.00 -1.94 -17.38
CA SER A 30 10.97 -1.36 -18.30
C SER A 30 12.21 -0.83 -17.59
N THR A 31 12.04 -0.15 -16.45
CA THR A 31 13.11 0.54 -15.71
C THR A 31 13.77 -0.33 -14.63
N GLY A 32 13.09 -1.37 -14.16
CA GLY A 32 13.51 -2.18 -13.02
C GLY A 32 13.24 -1.54 -11.66
N GLN A 33 12.60 -0.36 -11.63
CA GLN A 33 12.38 0.40 -10.39
C GLN A 33 11.14 1.29 -10.51
N TYR A 34 10.61 1.64 -9.35
CA TYR A 34 9.54 2.62 -9.18
C TYR A 34 9.94 3.57 -8.07
N GLU A 35 9.75 4.87 -8.29
CA GLU A 35 10.07 5.91 -7.30
C GLU A 35 11.42 5.68 -6.59
N PRO A 36 12.54 5.81 -7.30
CA PRO A 36 13.84 5.34 -6.82
C PRO A 36 14.32 6.04 -5.53
N TYR A 37 13.99 7.32 -5.35
CA TYR A 37 14.36 8.06 -4.15
C TYR A 37 13.54 7.62 -2.93
N GLU A 38 12.24 7.45 -3.11
CA GLU A 38 11.30 6.96 -2.11
C GLU A 38 11.65 5.53 -1.71
N SER A 39 11.90 4.67 -2.69
CA SER A 39 12.34 3.28 -2.47
C SER A 39 13.62 3.23 -1.62
N GLU A 40 14.60 4.07 -1.93
CA GLU A 40 15.84 4.13 -1.16
C GLU A 40 15.62 4.62 0.26
N LEU A 41 14.84 5.69 0.42
CA LEU A 41 14.50 6.27 1.74
C LEU A 41 13.76 5.27 2.61
N LEU A 42 12.74 4.59 2.07
CA LEU A 42 11.97 3.58 2.78
C LEU A 42 12.85 2.42 3.23
N LEU A 43 13.64 1.86 2.31
CA LEU A 43 14.50 0.71 2.62
C LEU A 43 15.64 1.02 3.60
N LYS A 44 16.09 2.27 3.68
CA LYS A 44 17.05 2.71 4.71
C LYS A 44 16.48 2.68 6.13
N ASN A 45 15.17 2.89 6.26
CA ASN A 45 14.46 2.92 7.53
C ASN A 45 13.97 1.56 8.01
N ILE A 46 14.17 0.49 7.24
CA ILE A 46 13.74 -0.87 7.55
C ILE A 46 14.96 -1.73 7.90
N LYS A 47 14.84 -2.52 8.97
CA LYS A 47 15.85 -3.50 9.41
C LYS A 47 15.31 -4.93 9.30
N ALA A 48 16.21 -5.91 9.27
CA ALA A 48 15.83 -7.31 9.37
C ALA A 48 15.09 -7.56 10.71
N GLY A 49 13.98 -8.30 10.65
CA GLY A 49 13.11 -8.57 11.78
C GLY A 49 12.01 -7.53 12.03
N ASP A 50 12.00 -6.42 11.33
CA ASP A 50 10.97 -5.38 11.48
C ASP A 50 9.58 -5.85 11.03
N ILE A 51 8.55 -5.18 11.56
CA ILE A 51 7.20 -5.26 11.03
C ILE A 51 6.92 -3.98 10.25
N VAL A 52 6.47 -4.14 9.01
CA VAL A 52 6.16 -3.04 8.09
C VAL A 52 4.71 -3.14 7.64
N ILE A 53 4.04 -2.01 7.54
CA ILE A 53 2.68 -1.89 6.98
C ILE A 53 2.75 -1.14 5.66
N ASP A 54 2.17 -1.72 4.60
CA ASP A 54 2.07 -1.16 3.25
C ASP A 54 0.60 -0.93 2.90
N VAL A 55 0.16 0.32 2.94
CA VAL A 55 -1.22 0.72 2.67
C VAL A 55 -1.31 1.34 1.28
N GLY A 56 -2.22 0.81 0.45
CA GLY A 56 -2.24 1.08 -0.98
C GLY A 56 -1.13 0.29 -1.68
N ALA A 57 -1.09 -1.01 -1.41
CA ALA A 57 -0.01 -1.88 -1.89
C ALA A 57 0.01 -2.08 -3.41
N ASN A 58 -1.11 -1.79 -4.09
CA ASN A 58 -1.27 -1.97 -5.52
C ASN A 58 -0.85 -3.38 -5.96
N ILE A 59 -0.07 -3.54 -7.01
CA ILE A 59 0.46 -4.84 -7.47
C ILE A 59 1.63 -5.37 -6.62
N GLY A 60 2.02 -4.66 -5.55
CA GLY A 60 2.93 -5.16 -4.52
C GLY A 60 4.41 -4.84 -4.72
N TYR A 61 4.78 -3.86 -5.53
CA TYR A 61 6.20 -3.51 -5.71
C TYR A 61 6.90 -3.22 -4.36
N TYR A 62 6.35 -2.32 -3.56
CA TYR A 62 6.90 -2.00 -2.23
C TYR A 62 6.78 -3.18 -1.27
N THR A 63 5.63 -3.86 -1.26
CA THR A 63 5.43 -5.08 -0.45
C THR A 63 6.55 -6.10 -0.65
N LEU A 64 6.93 -6.39 -1.90
CA LEU A 64 7.99 -7.35 -2.21
C LEU A 64 9.38 -6.88 -1.75
N LEU A 65 9.69 -5.59 -1.94
CA LEU A 65 10.93 -5.00 -1.44
C LEU A 65 11.00 -5.04 0.08
N PHE A 66 9.91 -4.71 0.76
CA PHE A 66 9.82 -4.75 2.22
C PHE A 66 9.97 -6.19 2.74
N ALA A 67 9.26 -7.16 2.13
CA ALA A 67 9.36 -8.57 2.49
C ALA A 67 10.79 -9.10 2.43
N LYS A 68 11.50 -8.73 1.36
CA LYS A 68 12.92 -9.07 1.21
C LYS A 68 13.78 -8.41 2.28
N LYS A 69 13.51 -7.13 2.59
CA LYS A 69 14.31 -6.33 3.52
C LYS A 69 14.15 -6.77 4.97
N VAL A 70 12.91 -7.04 5.41
CA VAL A 70 12.65 -7.51 6.78
C VAL A 70 13.11 -8.96 7.00
N GLY A 71 13.19 -9.77 5.93
CA GLY A 71 13.63 -11.16 6.00
C GLY A 71 12.63 -12.07 6.73
N GLU A 72 13.02 -13.34 6.96
CA GLU A 72 12.14 -14.39 7.50
C GLU A 72 11.64 -14.11 8.93
N ASN A 73 12.42 -13.37 9.72
CA ASN A 73 12.06 -13.00 11.10
C ASN A 73 11.22 -11.73 11.19
N GLY A 74 11.01 -11.03 10.07
CA GLY A 74 10.16 -9.84 9.99
C GLY A 74 8.79 -10.15 9.41
N LYS A 75 7.95 -9.13 9.28
CA LYS A 75 6.60 -9.27 8.74
C LYS A 75 6.19 -8.06 7.93
N VAL A 76 5.44 -8.29 6.85
CA VAL A 76 4.79 -7.22 6.08
C VAL A 76 3.28 -7.45 6.09
N TYR A 77 2.53 -6.42 6.44
CA TYR A 77 1.06 -6.38 6.31
C TYR A 77 0.71 -5.44 5.18
N SER A 78 0.06 -5.95 4.12
CA SER A 78 -0.25 -5.18 2.92
C SER A 78 -1.76 -5.08 2.72
N PHE A 79 -2.23 -3.88 2.39
CA PHE A 79 -3.65 -3.58 2.22
C PHE A 79 -3.88 -2.99 0.83
N GLU A 80 -4.74 -3.65 0.04
CA GLU A 80 -5.10 -3.21 -1.30
C GLU A 80 -6.59 -3.46 -1.55
N PRO A 81 -7.41 -2.41 -1.69
CA PRO A 81 -8.84 -2.55 -1.85
C PRO A 81 -9.29 -2.99 -3.25
N ASP A 82 -8.52 -2.65 -4.32
CA ASP A 82 -8.91 -3.08 -5.67
C ASP A 82 -8.70 -4.57 -5.86
N PRO A 83 -9.76 -5.35 -6.18
CA PRO A 83 -9.63 -6.79 -6.28
C PRO A 83 -8.73 -7.26 -7.43
N ILE A 84 -8.56 -6.45 -8.48
CA ILE A 84 -7.68 -6.78 -9.61
C ILE A 84 -6.23 -6.60 -9.20
N SER A 85 -5.88 -5.45 -8.64
CA SER A 85 -4.53 -5.18 -8.11
C SER A 85 -4.18 -6.15 -7.00
N PHE A 86 -5.12 -6.45 -6.11
CA PHE A 86 -4.95 -7.43 -5.03
C PHE A 86 -4.64 -8.84 -5.54
N ALA A 87 -5.36 -9.32 -6.55
CA ALA A 87 -5.08 -10.64 -7.15
C ALA A 87 -3.65 -10.70 -7.75
N ILE A 88 -3.15 -9.59 -8.29
CA ILE A 88 -1.78 -9.50 -8.81
C ILE A 88 -0.78 -9.46 -7.64
N LEU A 89 -1.07 -8.71 -6.59
CA LEU A 89 -0.28 -8.66 -5.35
C LEU A 89 -0.10 -10.07 -4.76
N GLU A 90 -1.20 -10.82 -4.58
CA GLU A 90 -1.14 -12.20 -4.09
C GLU A 90 -0.27 -13.09 -4.98
N LYS A 91 -0.45 -12.98 -6.31
CA LYS A 91 0.36 -13.70 -7.27
C LYS A 91 1.84 -13.34 -7.16
N ASN A 92 2.14 -12.07 -6.94
CA ASN A 92 3.50 -11.58 -6.76
C ASN A 92 4.14 -12.13 -5.48
N ILE A 93 3.40 -12.17 -4.37
CA ILE A 93 3.85 -12.77 -3.11
C ILE A 93 4.16 -14.26 -3.30
N GLN A 94 3.26 -15.00 -3.94
CA GLN A 94 3.41 -16.44 -4.20
C GLN A 94 4.62 -16.74 -5.09
N ASP A 95 4.78 -16.02 -6.20
CA ASP A 95 5.87 -16.26 -7.17
C ASP A 95 7.26 -15.95 -6.58
N ASN A 96 7.32 -15.03 -5.62
CA ASN A 96 8.54 -14.73 -4.86
C ASN A 96 8.73 -15.62 -3.62
N LYS A 97 7.76 -16.49 -3.32
CA LYS A 97 7.78 -17.42 -2.18
C LYS A 97 7.94 -16.72 -0.82
N PHE A 98 7.34 -15.53 -0.67
CA PHE A 98 7.38 -14.80 0.60
C PHE A 98 6.33 -15.33 1.58
N SER A 99 6.78 -16.03 2.63
CA SER A 99 5.95 -16.50 3.75
C SER A 99 5.76 -15.44 4.85
N ASN A 100 6.52 -14.36 4.77
CA ASN A 100 6.52 -13.26 5.74
C ASN A 100 5.61 -12.09 5.35
N VAL A 101 4.72 -12.27 4.37
CA VAL A 101 3.73 -11.28 3.93
C VAL A 101 2.33 -11.78 4.23
N GLU A 102 1.49 -10.91 4.79
CA GLU A 102 0.04 -11.07 4.85
C GLU A 102 -0.62 -9.94 4.08
N ALA A 103 -1.38 -10.28 3.05
CA ALA A 103 -2.09 -9.32 2.21
C ALA A 103 -3.61 -9.40 2.43
N PHE A 104 -4.28 -8.24 2.36
CA PHE A 104 -5.70 -8.09 2.67
C PHE A 104 -6.39 -7.24 1.62
N ASN A 105 -7.47 -7.79 1.02
CA ASN A 105 -8.31 -7.07 0.07
C ASN A 105 -9.35 -6.22 0.80
N ILE A 106 -8.89 -5.22 1.51
CA ILE A 106 -9.72 -4.25 2.23
C ILE A 106 -9.12 -2.84 2.12
N ALA A 107 -9.96 -1.83 2.22
CA ALA A 107 -9.55 -0.46 2.41
C ALA A 107 -9.25 -0.16 3.88
N LEU A 108 -8.45 0.85 4.13
CA LEU A 108 -8.29 1.43 5.47
C LEU A 108 -8.95 2.80 5.54
N SER A 109 -9.56 3.11 6.68
CA SER A 109 -10.30 4.35 6.93
C SER A 109 -10.22 4.72 8.41
N TYR A 110 -10.96 5.75 8.83
CA TYR A 110 -11.07 6.15 10.26
C TYR A 110 -12.17 5.42 11.04
N LYS A 111 -12.97 4.59 10.36
CA LYS A 111 -14.03 3.75 10.94
C LYS A 111 -14.30 2.52 10.07
N GLN A 112 -15.04 1.55 10.60
CA GLN A 112 -15.57 0.45 9.79
C GLN A 112 -16.75 0.92 8.94
N GLU A 113 -16.67 0.70 7.64
CA GLU A 113 -17.70 1.12 6.70
C GLU A 113 -17.55 0.41 5.34
N HIS A 114 -18.54 0.60 4.46
CA HIS A 114 -18.40 0.27 3.04
C HIS A 114 -18.12 1.56 2.28
N LEU A 115 -17.04 1.57 1.53
CA LEU A 115 -16.63 2.69 0.69
C LEU A 115 -16.86 2.37 -0.78
N SER A 116 -16.99 3.41 -1.59
CA SER A 116 -16.90 3.29 -3.06
C SER A 116 -15.47 3.51 -3.49
N LEU A 117 -14.86 2.51 -4.13
CA LEU A 117 -13.58 2.65 -4.80
C LEU A 117 -13.83 3.08 -6.25
N PHE A 118 -13.28 4.20 -6.66
CA PHE A 118 -13.38 4.77 -7.99
C PHE A 118 -12.19 4.30 -8.82
N ILE A 119 -12.49 3.44 -9.79
CA ILE A 119 -11.48 2.72 -10.59
C ILE A 119 -10.97 3.60 -11.71
N SER A 120 -9.66 3.81 -11.78
CA SER A 120 -8.98 4.36 -12.94
C SER A 120 -8.79 3.26 -13.98
N THR A 121 -9.15 3.56 -15.24
CA THR A 121 -8.96 2.62 -16.36
C THR A 121 -7.64 2.78 -17.09
N GLU A 122 -6.95 3.90 -16.86
CA GLU A 122 -5.70 4.25 -17.54
C GLU A 122 -4.46 4.07 -16.67
N ASN A 123 -4.64 4.23 -15.35
CA ASN A 123 -3.56 4.17 -14.37
C ASN A 123 -4.02 3.38 -13.14
N LEU A 124 -3.55 2.16 -12.97
CA LEU A 124 -3.88 1.33 -11.81
C LEU A 124 -3.35 1.91 -10.48
N GLY A 125 -2.41 2.83 -10.53
CA GLY A 125 -1.93 3.57 -9.35
C GLY A 125 -2.85 4.72 -8.92
N ASP A 126 -3.91 5.07 -9.70
CA ASP A 126 -4.78 6.20 -9.43
C ASP A 126 -6.22 5.77 -9.10
N HIS A 127 -6.41 4.71 -8.35
CA HIS A 127 -7.69 4.33 -7.75
C HIS A 127 -7.94 5.19 -6.50
N ARG A 128 -9.18 5.67 -6.31
CA ARG A 128 -9.51 6.63 -5.24
C ARG A 128 -10.71 6.21 -4.43
N LEU A 129 -10.70 6.51 -3.15
CA LEU A 129 -11.85 6.28 -2.25
C LEU A 129 -12.80 7.49 -2.17
N TYR A 130 -12.70 8.42 -3.11
CA TYR A 130 -13.57 9.59 -3.27
C TYR A 130 -13.83 9.91 -4.75
N ASP A 131 -14.91 10.62 -5.05
CA ASP A 131 -15.26 11.08 -6.39
C ASP A 131 -14.67 12.49 -6.60
N ASP A 132 -13.75 12.65 -7.53
CA ASP A 132 -13.20 13.96 -7.86
C ASP A 132 -14.08 14.75 -8.85
N HIS A 133 -15.19 14.14 -9.32
CA HIS A 133 -16.17 14.69 -10.24
C HIS A 133 -15.62 15.17 -11.60
N LYS A 134 -14.30 15.01 -11.85
CA LYS A 134 -13.67 15.46 -13.10
C LYS A 134 -13.64 14.39 -14.17
N ILE A 135 -13.48 13.15 -13.76
CA ILE A 135 -13.39 12.00 -14.66
C ILE A 135 -14.43 10.98 -14.23
N LYS A 136 -15.25 10.54 -15.18
CA LYS A 136 -16.22 9.47 -14.91
C LYS A 136 -15.48 8.15 -14.70
N ARG A 137 -15.48 7.66 -13.47
CA ARG A 137 -14.84 6.39 -13.08
C ARG A 137 -15.90 5.31 -12.85
N LYS A 138 -15.55 4.08 -13.17
CA LYS A 138 -16.30 2.93 -12.63
C LYS A 138 -16.08 2.88 -11.13
N LYS A 139 -17.07 2.40 -10.40
CA LYS A 139 -16.95 2.24 -8.95
C LYS A 139 -17.36 0.85 -8.50
N THR A 140 -16.66 0.34 -7.52
CA THR A 140 -16.97 -0.90 -6.82
C THR A 140 -17.07 -0.64 -5.33
N LYS A 141 -17.84 -1.45 -4.62
CA LYS A 141 -17.92 -1.37 -3.16
C LYS A 141 -16.77 -2.16 -2.54
N VAL A 142 -16.12 -1.59 -1.56
CA VAL A 142 -15.05 -2.22 -0.78
C VAL A 142 -15.34 -2.10 0.71
N VAL A 143 -14.91 -3.09 1.47
CA VAL A 143 -14.97 -3.06 2.94
C VAL A 143 -13.81 -2.22 3.44
N ALA A 144 -14.07 -1.35 4.42
CA ALA A 144 -13.05 -0.56 5.09
C ALA A 144 -13.04 -0.83 6.59
N THR A 145 -11.86 -0.81 7.18
CA THR A 145 -11.64 -0.91 8.62
C THR A 145 -10.57 0.10 9.07
N THR A 146 -10.28 0.16 10.36
CA THR A 146 -9.19 0.99 10.88
C THR A 146 -7.97 0.14 11.21
N LEU A 147 -6.77 0.73 11.15
CA LEU A 147 -5.56 0.04 11.62
C LEU A 147 -5.66 -0.31 13.11
N ASP A 148 -6.26 0.56 13.92
CA ASP A 148 -6.44 0.31 15.34
C ASP A 148 -7.29 -0.95 15.60
N LEU A 149 -8.43 -1.11 14.90
CA LEU A 149 -9.27 -2.30 15.01
C LEU A 149 -8.59 -3.54 14.44
N PHE A 150 -7.95 -3.42 13.27
CA PHE A 150 -7.29 -4.53 12.62
C PHE A 150 -6.19 -5.17 13.49
N PHE A 151 -5.49 -4.34 14.25
CA PHE A 151 -4.42 -4.81 15.15
C PHE A 151 -4.87 -4.97 16.59
N THR A 152 -6.16 -4.79 16.93
CA THR A 152 -6.68 -5.06 18.27
C THR A 152 -6.41 -6.50 18.68
N GLY A 153 -5.82 -6.68 19.86
CA GLY A 153 -5.49 -8.01 20.42
C GLY A 153 -4.26 -8.68 19.79
N LYS A 154 -3.65 -8.10 18.75
CA LYS A 154 -2.37 -8.60 18.24
C LYS A 154 -1.23 -8.12 19.13
N GLU A 155 -0.52 -9.07 19.71
CA GLU A 155 0.66 -8.77 20.50
C GLU A 155 1.93 -8.76 19.65
N PHE A 156 2.58 -7.64 19.59
CA PHE A 156 3.89 -7.49 18.96
C PHE A 156 5.01 -7.76 19.99
N LYS A 157 5.07 -9.02 20.49
CA LYS A 157 5.90 -9.39 21.66
C LYS A 157 7.40 -9.24 21.47
N LYS A 158 7.90 -9.30 20.24
CA LYS A 158 9.36 -9.24 19.93
C LYS A 158 9.73 -8.20 18.90
N ASN A 159 8.84 -7.90 17.97
CA ASN A 159 9.12 -7.04 16.84
C ASN A 159 8.16 -5.85 16.87
N LYS A 160 8.71 -4.68 16.63
CA LYS A 160 7.97 -3.42 16.61
C LYS A 160 7.51 -3.11 15.18
N ILE A 161 6.32 -2.52 15.04
CA ILE A 161 5.97 -1.87 13.78
C ILE A 161 6.92 -0.68 13.62
N SER A 162 7.83 -0.78 12.66
CA SER A 162 8.89 0.19 12.44
C SER A 162 8.50 1.25 11.41
N LEU A 163 7.68 0.86 10.43
CA LEU A 163 7.30 1.73 9.33
C LEU A 163 5.87 1.45 8.89
N ILE A 164 5.15 2.52 8.57
CA ILE A 164 3.85 2.49 7.87
C ILE A 164 3.99 3.37 6.62
N LYS A 165 3.92 2.76 5.43
CA LYS A 165 3.76 3.47 4.16
C LYS A 165 2.27 3.61 3.87
N ILE A 166 1.83 4.81 3.50
CA ILE A 166 0.45 5.10 3.12
C ILE A 166 0.48 5.87 1.80
N ASP A 167 -0.04 5.26 0.76
CA ASP A 167 -0.12 5.83 -0.58
C ASP A 167 -1.49 5.48 -1.16
N THR A 168 -2.45 6.36 -0.97
CA THR A 168 -3.88 6.10 -1.21
C THR A 168 -4.56 7.23 -1.96
N GLN A 169 -3.73 8.00 -2.67
CA GLN A 169 -4.18 9.03 -3.60
C GLN A 169 -5.12 10.08 -2.99
N GLY A 170 -4.75 10.55 -1.78
CA GLY A 170 -5.44 11.62 -1.06
C GLY A 170 -6.35 11.15 0.07
N TYR A 171 -6.34 9.85 0.43
CA TYR A 171 -7.14 9.32 1.55
C TYR A 171 -6.33 9.11 2.84
N GLU A 172 -5.04 9.49 2.84
CA GLU A 172 -4.08 9.31 3.93
C GLU A 172 -4.53 9.89 5.28
N PRO A 173 -5.14 11.10 5.35
CA PRO A 173 -5.57 11.67 6.63
C PRO A 173 -6.62 10.81 7.36
N PHE A 174 -7.52 10.16 6.61
CA PHE A 174 -8.53 9.27 7.18
C PHE A 174 -7.88 8.00 7.74
N ILE A 175 -6.88 7.47 7.07
CA ILE A 175 -6.15 6.28 7.51
C ILE A 175 -5.35 6.60 8.78
N ILE A 176 -4.63 7.73 8.81
CA ILE A 176 -3.90 8.21 9.99
C ILE A 176 -4.84 8.41 11.17
N LYS A 177 -6.04 8.97 10.92
CA LYS A 177 -7.08 9.12 11.96
C LYS A 177 -7.56 7.78 12.52
N GLY A 178 -7.59 6.71 11.69
CA GLY A 178 -7.94 5.35 12.10
C GLY A 178 -6.78 4.52 12.65
N ALA A 179 -5.61 5.12 12.82
CA ALA A 179 -4.38 4.48 13.31
C ALA A 179 -3.83 5.15 14.57
N LYS A 180 -4.60 5.99 15.24
CA LYS A 180 -4.11 6.84 16.35
C LYS A 180 -3.49 6.06 17.50
N GLU A 181 -4.16 5.01 17.96
CA GLU A 181 -3.67 4.20 19.07
C GLU A 181 -2.46 3.36 18.64
N LEU A 182 -2.49 2.79 17.44
CA LEU A 182 -1.35 2.07 16.88
C LEU A 182 -0.11 2.96 16.79
N ILE A 183 -0.26 4.15 16.20
CA ILE A 183 0.83 5.13 16.05
C ILE A 183 1.37 5.56 17.42
N LYS A 184 0.49 5.88 18.37
CA LYS A 184 0.87 6.28 19.72
C LYS A 184 1.67 5.19 20.45
N ASN A 185 1.23 3.94 20.32
CA ASN A 185 1.81 2.81 21.06
C ASN A 185 3.07 2.27 20.39
N GLN A 186 3.11 2.19 19.05
CA GLN A 186 4.22 1.62 18.29
C GLN A 186 5.27 2.66 17.89
N LYS A 187 4.87 3.92 17.72
CA LYS A 187 5.71 5.05 17.27
C LYS A 187 6.51 4.70 15.99
N PRO A 188 5.82 4.22 14.93
CA PRO A 188 6.47 3.88 13.68
C PRO A 188 6.94 5.14 12.95
N THR A 189 7.87 4.95 12.03
CA THR A 189 8.09 5.94 10.97
C THR A 189 6.86 5.96 10.07
N LEU A 190 6.30 7.14 9.81
CA LEU A 190 5.21 7.31 8.85
C LEU A 190 5.79 7.84 7.55
N PHE A 191 5.50 7.17 6.46
CA PHE A 191 5.78 7.64 5.11
C PHE A 191 4.46 7.68 4.34
N PHE A 192 4.08 8.88 3.89
CA PHE A 192 2.82 9.05 3.14
C PHE A 192 2.97 10.12 2.06
N GLU A 193 2.20 9.94 0.98
CA GLU A 193 2.11 10.94 -0.07
C GLU A 193 1.34 12.18 0.44
N TYR A 194 1.89 13.37 0.20
CA TYR A 194 1.22 14.61 0.52
C TYR A 194 0.74 15.30 -0.75
N TRP A 195 -0.48 15.02 -1.14
CA TRP A 195 -1.08 15.57 -2.33
C TRP A 195 -2.28 16.48 -1.98
N VAL A 196 -2.02 17.79 -1.91
CA VAL A 196 -2.98 18.82 -1.46
C VAL A 196 -4.33 18.77 -2.21
N TYR A 197 -4.29 18.53 -3.52
CA TYR A 197 -5.51 18.42 -4.31
C TYR A 197 -6.37 17.22 -3.87
N GLY A 198 -5.79 16.06 -3.73
CA GLY A 198 -6.48 14.86 -3.26
C GLY A 198 -7.10 15.05 -1.87
N TYR A 199 -6.37 15.65 -0.95
CA TYR A 199 -6.89 15.95 0.40
C TYR A 199 -8.11 16.87 0.38
N ARG A 200 -8.10 17.91 -0.45
CA ARG A 200 -9.24 18.81 -0.59
C ARG A 200 -10.46 18.11 -1.16
N GLN A 201 -10.28 17.17 -2.08
CA GLN A 201 -11.39 16.44 -2.70
C GLN A 201 -11.91 15.31 -1.79
N SER A 202 -11.05 14.63 -1.05
CA SER A 202 -11.43 13.51 -0.18
C SER A 202 -12.14 13.97 1.11
N SER A 203 -11.84 15.18 1.59
CA SER A 203 -12.23 15.63 2.92
C SER A 203 -13.29 16.74 2.94
N ASP A 204 -13.84 17.15 1.78
CA ASP A 204 -14.66 18.37 1.69
C ASP A 204 -13.99 19.64 2.30
N GLY A 205 -12.68 19.57 2.54
CA GLY A 205 -11.90 20.61 3.19
C GLY A 205 -11.89 20.59 4.71
N SER A 206 -12.67 19.70 5.35
CA SER A 206 -12.85 19.71 6.82
C SER A 206 -11.61 19.27 7.61
N LEU A 207 -10.69 18.52 7.00
CA LEU A 207 -9.48 18.02 7.65
C LEU A 207 -8.26 18.95 7.55
N LEU A 208 -8.40 20.08 6.83
CA LEU A 208 -7.34 21.07 6.65
C LEU A 208 -7.52 22.31 7.53
N ASN A 209 -8.53 22.32 8.40
CA ASN A 209 -8.82 23.36 9.37
C ASN A 209 -8.41 22.95 10.79
#